data_6779a911cdc262e0ba2bc91f12452786
#
_entry.id   6779a911cdc262e0ba2bc91f12452786
#
_cell.length_a   1.000
_cell.length_b   1.000
_cell.length_c   1.000
_cell.angle_alpha   90.00
_cell.angle_beta   90.00
_cell.angle_gamma   90.00
#
_symmetry.space_group_name_H-M   'P 1'
#
loop_
_entity.id
_entity.type
_entity.pdbx_description
1 polymer ?
#
loop_
_entity_poly.entity_id
_entity_poly.type
_entity_poly.pdbx_seq_one_letter_code
_entity_poly.pdbx_strand_id
1 'polypeptide(L)'
;MDMQSKAKKLIEMIQTAPVEWKPLGEVLVRTKGTKITAGQMKEMHKDNAPLKIFAGGKTFALVDFDDVPDKDIHREPSIIVKSRGIIEFEYYDKPFSHKNEMWSYHSVNKHIYIKYVYYFLKTQENYFRNIGSKMQMPQIATPDTDNYKIPIPSLETQQKIVKILDKFTELEATLEATLEAEL
;
A
#
# COMPACT_ATOMS: atom_id res chain seq x y z
N MET A 1 29.02 8.10 17.22
CA MET A 1 28.94 7.14 16.12
C MET A 1 28.49 7.92 14.89
N ASP A 2 29.34 7.97 13.88
CA ASP A 2 29.05 8.71 12.65
C ASP A 2 27.95 8.06 11.80
N MET A 3 27.49 8.77 10.76
CA MET A 3 26.40 8.33 9.91
C MET A 3 26.76 7.07 9.10
N GLN A 4 28.02 6.93 8.68
CA GLN A 4 28.49 5.73 7.95
C GLN A 4 28.48 4.49 8.83
N SER A 5 28.90 4.61 10.10
CA SER A 5 28.89 3.50 11.06
C SER A 5 27.46 3.04 11.36
N LYS A 6 26.51 3.98 11.48
CA LYS A 6 25.09 3.66 11.67
C LYS A 6 24.50 2.95 10.46
N ALA A 7 24.78 3.42 9.25
CA ALA A 7 24.33 2.80 8.01
C ALA A 7 24.89 1.38 7.85
N LYS A 8 26.19 1.19 8.09
CA LYS A 8 26.83 -0.14 8.04
C LYS A 8 26.19 -1.12 9.01
N LYS A 9 26.00 -0.71 10.27
CA LYS A 9 25.35 -1.56 11.29
C LYS A 9 23.93 -1.93 10.92
N LEU A 10 23.18 -1.01 10.30
CA LEU A 10 21.83 -1.29 9.82
C LEU A 10 21.81 -2.30 8.67
N ILE A 11 22.70 -2.15 7.70
CA ILE A 11 22.86 -3.08 6.59
C ILE A 11 23.19 -4.48 7.09
N GLU A 12 24.17 -4.60 7.99
CA GLU A 12 24.52 -5.87 8.64
C GLU A 12 23.31 -6.50 9.35
N MET A 13 22.55 -5.69 10.10
CA MET A 13 21.36 -6.16 10.83
C MET A 13 20.28 -6.67 9.86
N ILE A 14 20.04 -5.99 8.74
CA ILE A 14 19.08 -6.42 7.71
C ILE A 14 19.56 -7.72 7.05
N GLN A 15 20.85 -7.81 6.71
CA GLN A 15 21.41 -8.97 6.02
C GLN A 15 21.49 -10.24 6.90
N THR A 16 21.65 -10.07 8.21
CA THR A 16 21.81 -11.18 9.16
C THR A 16 20.55 -11.51 9.96
N ALA A 17 19.49 -10.70 9.83
CA ALA A 17 18.24 -10.95 10.53
C ALA A 17 17.63 -12.29 10.10
N PRO A 18 17.20 -13.15 11.04
CA PRO A 18 16.41 -14.31 10.71
C PRO A 18 15.11 -13.85 10.03
N VAL A 19 14.84 -14.40 8.85
CA VAL A 19 13.68 -14.03 8.04
C VAL A 19 12.86 -15.26 7.74
N GLU A 20 11.58 -15.22 8.08
CA GLU A 20 10.61 -16.22 7.69
C GLU A 20 9.83 -15.72 6.46
N TRP A 21 9.72 -16.56 5.44
CA TRP A 21 8.96 -16.22 4.23
C TRP A 21 7.58 -16.83 4.29
N LYS A 22 6.54 -16.00 4.27
CA LYS A 22 5.13 -16.44 4.32
C LYS A 22 4.31 -15.82 3.21
N PRO A 23 3.29 -16.55 2.69
CA PRO A 23 2.32 -15.97 1.77
C PRO A 23 1.60 -14.77 2.41
N LEU A 24 1.36 -13.74 1.61
CA LEU A 24 0.70 -12.51 2.05
C LEU A 24 -0.67 -12.78 2.68
N GLY A 25 -1.46 -13.65 2.05
CA GLY A 25 -2.79 -14.01 2.53
C GLY A 25 -2.83 -14.84 3.80
N GLU A 26 -1.71 -15.41 4.25
CA GLU A 26 -1.61 -16.10 5.55
C GLU A 26 -1.34 -15.12 6.71
N VAL A 27 -0.70 -14.01 6.44
CA VAL A 27 -0.23 -13.06 7.48
C VAL A 27 -1.04 -11.77 7.55
N LEU A 28 -1.79 -11.45 6.50
CA LEU A 28 -2.65 -10.28 6.41
C LEU A 28 -4.10 -10.67 6.13
N VAL A 29 -5.01 -9.79 6.51
CA VAL A 29 -6.43 -9.92 6.21
C VAL A 29 -6.75 -9.16 4.93
N ARG A 30 -7.26 -9.88 3.93
CA ARG A 30 -7.72 -9.27 2.68
C ARG A 30 -9.15 -8.77 2.79
N THR A 31 -9.41 -7.55 2.36
CA THR A 31 -10.72 -6.90 2.38
C THR A 31 -11.22 -6.57 0.98
N LYS A 32 -12.53 -6.56 0.83
CA LYS A 32 -13.24 -6.23 -0.41
C LYS A 32 -13.65 -4.77 -0.43
N GLY A 33 -13.82 -4.22 -1.63
CA GLY A 33 -14.34 -2.88 -1.83
C GLY A 33 -15.86 -2.81 -1.90
N THR A 34 -16.34 -1.61 -2.20
CA THR A 34 -17.77 -1.33 -2.42
C THR A 34 -18.13 -1.42 -3.91
N LYS A 35 -19.38 -1.82 -4.18
CA LYS A 35 -19.90 -1.86 -5.54
C LYS A 35 -20.33 -0.46 -5.97
N ILE A 36 -19.44 0.21 -6.69
CA ILE A 36 -19.65 1.57 -7.19
C ILE A 36 -19.07 1.74 -8.59
N THR A 37 -19.78 2.48 -9.44
CA THR A 37 -19.33 2.83 -10.79
C THR A 37 -18.53 4.14 -10.79
N ALA A 38 -17.75 4.39 -11.85
CA ALA A 38 -17.04 5.65 -12.01
C ALA A 38 -17.98 6.87 -12.09
N GLY A 39 -19.16 6.70 -12.72
CA GLY A 39 -20.20 7.73 -12.78
C GLY A 39 -20.71 8.10 -11.39
N GLN A 40 -21.08 7.09 -10.59
CA GLN A 40 -21.51 7.29 -9.21
C GLN A 40 -20.43 7.96 -8.34
N MET A 41 -19.16 7.55 -8.47
CA MET A 41 -18.06 8.21 -7.77
C MET A 41 -17.98 9.71 -8.11
N LYS A 42 -18.15 10.05 -9.39
CA LYS A 42 -18.13 11.45 -9.84
C LYS A 42 -19.32 12.26 -9.28
N GLU A 43 -20.51 11.66 -9.28
CA GLU A 43 -21.74 12.31 -8.77
C GLU A 43 -21.71 12.51 -7.26
N MET A 44 -21.14 11.55 -6.52
CA MET A 44 -21.08 11.55 -5.05
C MET A 44 -19.90 12.36 -4.51
N HIS A 45 -18.94 12.75 -5.36
CA HIS A 45 -17.74 13.47 -4.91
C HIS A 45 -18.10 14.83 -4.27
N LYS A 46 -17.59 15.03 -3.08
CA LYS A 46 -17.73 16.27 -2.30
C LYS A 46 -16.35 16.72 -1.83
N ASP A 47 -15.96 17.95 -2.15
CA ASP A 47 -14.69 18.50 -1.67
C ASP A 47 -14.60 18.44 -0.13
N ASN A 48 -13.45 18.01 0.38
CA ASN A 48 -13.17 17.89 1.81
C ASN A 48 -14.02 16.86 2.59
N ALA A 49 -14.77 15.99 1.92
CA ALA A 49 -15.49 14.91 2.60
C ALA A 49 -14.51 13.90 3.21
N PRO A 50 -14.88 13.25 4.34
CA PRO A 50 -13.92 12.53 5.20
C PRO A 50 -13.52 11.14 4.68
N LEU A 51 -14.32 10.52 3.80
CA LEU A 51 -14.09 9.16 3.31
C LEU A 51 -13.59 9.18 1.88
N LYS A 52 -12.45 8.53 1.64
CA LYS A 52 -11.87 8.39 0.30
C LYS A 52 -12.23 7.05 -0.32
N ILE A 53 -12.80 7.07 -1.53
CA ILE A 53 -13.02 5.86 -2.35
C ILE A 53 -11.96 5.83 -3.43
N PHE A 54 -11.14 4.78 -3.45
CA PHE A 54 -10.11 4.59 -4.46
C PHE A 54 -10.64 3.88 -5.70
N ALA A 55 -10.15 4.30 -6.86
CA ALA A 55 -10.28 3.59 -8.13
C ALA A 55 -8.90 3.31 -8.73
N GLY A 56 -8.84 2.81 -9.94
CA GLY A 56 -7.57 2.56 -10.63
C GLY A 56 -6.78 3.83 -10.89
N GLY A 57 -5.45 3.72 -10.94
CA GLY A 57 -4.53 4.83 -11.13
C GLY A 57 -4.65 5.87 -10.01
N LYS A 58 -4.70 7.14 -10.36
CA LYS A 58 -4.81 8.26 -9.40
C LYS A 58 -6.26 8.69 -9.14
N THR A 59 -7.26 7.97 -9.69
CA THR A 59 -8.66 8.33 -9.56
C THR A 59 -9.20 8.00 -8.18
N PHE A 60 -9.91 8.93 -7.57
CA PHE A 60 -10.61 8.75 -6.30
C PHE A 60 -11.84 9.65 -6.22
N ALA A 61 -12.71 9.38 -5.24
CA ALA A 61 -13.76 10.30 -4.81
C ALA A 61 -13.67 10.53 -3.30
N LEU A 62 -14.05 11.71 -2.84
CA LEU A 62 -14.27 12.00 -1.43
C LEU A 62 -15.78 12.03 -1.20
N VAL A 63 -16.25 11.32 -0.19
CA VAL A 63 -17.68 11.17 0.13
C VAL A 63 -17.92 11.19 1.63
N ASP A 64 -19.18 11.31 2.04
CA ASP A 64 -19.55 11.17 3.44
C ASP A 64 -19.63 9.69 3.84
N PHE A 65 -19.52 9.39 5.12
CA PHE A 65 -19.58 8.00 5.62
C PHE A 65 -20.92 7.32 5.28
N ASP A 66 -22.02 8.07 5.25
CA ASP A 66 -23.34 7.56 4.93
C ASP A 66 -23.54 7.21 3.44
N ASP A 67 -22.63 7.66 2.59
CA ASP A 67 -22.66 7.38 1.15
C ASP A 67 -22.14 5.97 0.80
N VAL A 68 -21.52 5.27 1.75
CA VAL A 68 -20.94 3.93 1.57
C VAL A 68 -21.45 3.00 2.68
N PRO A 69 -21.85 1.75 2.36
CA PRO A 69 -22.20 0.79 3.40
C PRO A 69 -21.09 0.63 4.43
N ASP A 70 -21.40 0.67 5.73
CA ASP A 70 -20.40 0.61 6.81
C ASP A 70 -19.47 -0.62 6.72
N LYS A 71 -20.00 -1.76 6.27
CA LYS A 71 -19.24 -2.99 6.03
C LYS A 71 -18.14 -2.86 4.95
N ASP A 72 -18.26 -1.88 4.07
CA ASP A 72 -17.32 -1.60 2.97
C ASP A 72 -16.34 -0.46 3.32
N ILE A 73 -16.44 0.10 4.52
CA ILE A 73 -15.54 1.13 5.04
C ILE A 73 -14.42 0.47 5.84
N HIS A 74 -13.19 0.72 5.41
CA HIS A 74 -11.98 0.22 6.07
C HIS A 74 -11.38 1.34 6.93
N ARG A 75 -11.12 1.04 8.20
CA ARG A 75 -10.60 2.02 9.18
C ARG A 75 -9.17 1.72 9.63
N GLU A 76 -8.67 0.53 9.28
CA GLU A 76 -7.33 0.09 9.62
C GLU A 76 -6.31 0.60 8.58
N PRO A 77 -5.07 0.96 8.99
CA PRO A 77 -3.99 1.20 8.05
C PRO A 77 -3.84 0.03 7.10
N SER A 78 -3.86 0.29 5.81
CA SER A 78 -4.02 -0.75 4.78
C SER A 78 -3.11 -0.53 3.58
N ILE A 79 -2.89 -1.62 2.85
CA ILE A 79 -2.28 -1.63 1.53
C ILE A 79 -3.39 -1.87 0.51
N ILE A 80 -3.61 -0.92 -0.37
CA ILE A 80 -4.58 -1.00 -1.46
C ILE A 80 -3.89 -1.57 -2.68
N VAL A 81 -4.47 -2.62 -3.27
CA VAL A 81 -3.99 -3.26 -4.50
C VAL A 81 -4.78 -2.73 -5.67
N LYS A 82 -4.15 -1.91 -6.49
CA LYS A 82 -4.70 -1.45 -7.76
C LYS A 82 -4.41 -2.50 -8.83
N SER A 83 -5.39 -3.35 -9.07
CA SER A 83 -5.25 -4.63 -9.78
C SER A 83 -5.41 -4.54 -11.29
N ARG A 84 -5.78 -3.39 -11.83
CA ARG A 84 -6.04 -3.19 -13.26
C ARG A 84 -5.40 -1.92 -13.80
N GLY A 85 -5.00 -1.96 -15.08
CA GLY A 85 -4.30 -0.87 -15.74
C GLY A 85 -2.86 -0.75 -15.22
N ILE A 86 -2.54 0.32 -14.53
CA ILE A 86 -1.26 0.45 -13.83
C ILE A 86 -1.36 -0.30 -12.51
N ILE A 87 -0.73 -1.48 -12.44
CA ILE A 87 -0.71 -2.29 -11.22
C ILE A 87 0.28 -1.68 -10.25
N GLU A 88 -0.22 -1.28 -9.10
CA GLU A 88 0.56 -0.64 -8.03
C GLU A 88 -0.06 -0.90 -6.65
N PHE A 89 0.75 -0.66 -5.62
CA PHE A 89 0.33 -0.72 -4.22
C PHE A 89 0.31 0.68 -3.63
N GLU A 90 -0.73 1.01 -2.85
CA GLU A 90 -0.86 2.28 -2.16
C GLU A 90 -1.11 2.06 -0.67
N TYR A 91 -0.34 2.73 0.18
CA TYR A 91 -0.57 2.74 1.63
C TYR A 91 -1.53 3.86 2.00
N TYR A 92 -2.50 3.55 2.86
CA TYR A 92 -3.44 4.53 3.37
C TYR A 92 -3.82 4.22 4.82
N ASP A 93 -3.79 5.22 5.69
CA ASP A 93 -3.98 5.09 7.15
C ASP A 93 -5.18 5.85 7.69
N LYS A 94 -6.03 6.38 6.82
CA LYS A 94 -7.30 7.03 7.16
C LYS A 94 -8.46 6.15 6.69
N PRO A 95 -9.71 6.43 7.16
CA PRO A 95 -10.88 5.70 6.67
C PRO A 95 -11.03 5.79 5.14
N PHE A 96 -11.27 4.67 4.52
CA PHE A 96 -11.40 4.56 3.07
C PHE A 96 -12.31 3.42 2.62
N SER A 97 -12.65 3.44 1.36
CA SER A 97 -13.15 2.30 0.61
C SER A 97 -12.45 2.26 -0.75
N HIS A 98 -12.74 1.29 -1.55
CA HIS A 98 -12.28 1.19 -2.93
C HIS A 98 -13.30 0.46 -3.79
N LYS A 99 -13.17 0.57 -5.11
CA LYS A 99 -14.01 -0.20 -6.03
C LYS A 99 -13.84 -1.70 -5.82
N ASN A 100 -14.88 -2.46 -6.06
CA ASN A 100 -14.92 -3.90 -5.77
C ASN A 100 -14.05 -4.79 -6.67
N GLU A 101 -13.55 -4.29 -7.79
CA GLU A 101 -12.53 -4.96 -8.61
C GLU A 101 -11.12 -4.88 -8.00
N MET A 102 -10.94 -4.04 -7.00
CA MET A 102 -9.72 -3.90 -6.22
C MET A 102 -9.86 -4.63 -4.88
N TRP A 103 -8.78 -4.80 -4.17
CA TRP A 103 -8.77 -5.29 -2.79
C TRP A 103 -7.72 -4.58 -1.97
N SER A 104 -7.78 -4.78 -0.68
CA SER A 104 -6.80 -4.23 0.25
C SER A 104 -6.41 -5.24 1.31
N TYR A 105 -5.31 -5.01 1.97
CA TYR A 105 -4.80 -5.82 3.07
C TYR A 105 -4.56 -4.95 4.29
N HIS A 106 -4.95 -5.46 5.47
CA HIS A 106 -4.53 -4.90 6.75
C HIS A 106 -3.98 -5.98 7.67
N SER A 107 -3.31 -5.60 8.75
CA SER A 107 -2.76 -6.52 9.72
C SER A 107 -3.60 -6.53 11.01
N VAL A 108 -3.94 -7.74 11.47
CA VAL A 108 -4.43 -7.98 12.83
C VAL A 108 -3.35 -8.62 13.70
N ASN A 109 -2.21 -8.95 13.08
CA ASN A 109 -1.07 -9.56 13.77
C ASN A 109 -0.11 -8.48 14.27
N LYS A 110 0.03 -8.37 15.59
CA LYS A 110 0.94 -7.39 16.25
C LYS A 110 2.42 -7.52 15.86
N HIS A 111 2.84 -8.65 15.28
CA HIS A 111 4.20 -8.87 14.82
C HIS A 111 4.43 -8.48 13.36
N ILE A 112 3.39 -8.03 12.67
CA ILE A 112 3.45 -7.59 11.28
C ILE A 112 3.16 -6.10 11.20
N TYR A 113 4.16 -5.31 10.83
CA TYR A 113 4.00 -3.89 10.59
C TYR A 113 3.56 -3.66 9.13
N ILE A 114 2.29 -3.28 8.93
CA ILE A 114 1.67 -3.16 7.60
C ILE A 114 2.47 -2.24 6.66
N LYS A 115 3.03 -1.14 7.17
CA LYS A 115 3.81 -0.20 6.36
C LYS A 115 5.15 -0.80 5.88
N TYR A 116 5.75 -1.72 6.65
CA TYR A 116 6.90 -2.50 6.21
C TYR A 116 6.53 -3.39 5.01
N VAL A 117 5.40 -4.09 5.09
CA VAL A 117 4.90 -4.93 3.99
C VAL A 117 4.62 -4.08 2.74
N TYR A 118 4.04 -2.90 2.92
CA TYR A 118 3.84 -1.94 1.83
C TYR A 118 5.15 -1.59 1.14
N TYR A 119 6.18 -1.20 1.87
CA TYR A 119 7.48 -0.86 1.28
C TYR A 119 8.11 -2.04 0.55
N PHE A 120 7.99 -3.25 1.10
CA PHE A 120 8.46 -4.43 0.40
C PHE A 120 7.70 -4.64 -0.92
N LEU A 121 6.36 -4.58 -0.91
CA LEU A 121 5.55 -4.74 -2.12
C LEU A 121 5.83 -3.67 -3.17
N LYS A 122 6.15 -2.45 -2.77
CA LYS A 122 6.60 -1.39 -3.69
C LYS A 122 7.83 -1.82 -4.50
N THR A 123 8.77 -2.52 -3.89
CA THR A 123 9.95 -3.06 -4.59
C THR A 123 9.60 -4.18 -5.58
N GLN A 124 8.42 -4.80 -5.43
CA GLN A 124 7.96 -5.94 -6.24
C GLN A 124 6.96 -5.54 -7.34
N GLU A 125 6.63 -4.27 -7.49
CA GLU A 125 5.61 -3.82 -8.47
C GLU A 125 5.93 -4.26 -9.90
N ASN A 126 7.19 -4.25 -10.30
CA ASN A 126 7.59 -4.71 -11.63
C ASN A 126 7.25 -6.19 -11.87
N TYR A 127 7.40 -7.05 -10.85
CA TYR A 127 6.98 -8.44 -10.94
C TYR A 127 5.47 -8.55 -11.22
N PHE A 128 4.65 -7.83 -10.45
CA PHE A 128 3.19 -7.86 -10.61
C PHE A 128 2.74 -7.27 -11.94
N ARG A 129 3.38 -6.20 -12.41
CA ARG A 129 3.14 -5.64 -13.74
C ARG A 129 3.45 -6.63 -14.84
N ASN A 130 4.56 -7.37 -14.73
CA ASN A 130 4.96 -8.36 -15.71
C ASN A 130 3.99 -9.53 -15.79
N ILE A 131 3.53 -10.08 -14.67
CA ILE A 131 2.53 -11.16 -14.69
C ILE A 131 1.17 -10.68 -15.18
N GLY A 132 0.79 -9.44 -14.88
CA GLY A 132 -0.47 -8.82 -15.31
C GLY A 132 -0.50 -8.38 -16.76
N SER A 133 0.65 -8.19 -17.42
CA SER A 133 0.74 -7.66 -18.78
C SER A 133 0.30 -8.61 -19.90
N LYS A 134 -0.01 -9.87 -19.56
CA LYS A 134 -0.41 -10.92 -20.51
C LYS A 134 -1.80 -10.72 -21.12
N MET A 135 -2.59 -9.78 -20.59
CA MET A 135 -3.92 -9.46 -21.07
C MET A 135 -3.95 -8.13 -21.81
N GLN A 136 -4.92 -7.94 -22.70
CA GLN A 136 -5.10 -6.69 -23.44
C GLN A 136 -5.22 -5.47 -22.51
N MET A 137 -5.92 -5.61 -21.37
CA MET A 137 -5.85 -4.69 -20.25
C MET A 137 -5.04 -5.37 -19.14
N PRO A 138 -3.88 -4.81 -18.73
CA PRO A 138 -3.10 -5.39 -17.65
C PRO A 138 -3.94 -5.57 -16.38
N GLN A 139 -3.90 -6.79 -15.82
CA GLN A 139 -4.60 -7.09 -14.57
C GLN A 139 -3.98 -8.27 -13.83
N ILE A 140 -4.11 -8.26 -12.53
CA ILE A 140 -3.79 -9.36 -11.62
C ILE A 140 -5.06 -9.80 -10.87
N ALA A 141 -5.01 -11.00 -10.31
CA ALA A 141 -6.09 -11.58 -9.51
C ALA A 141 -5.66 -11.75 -8.05
N THR A 142 -6.61 -11.96 -7.15
CA THR A 142 -6.32 -12.10 -5.71
C THR A 142 -5.31 -13.21 -5.39
N PRO A 143 -5.27 -14.38 -6.06
CA PRO A 143 -4.25 -15.37 -5.81
C PRO A 143 -2.82 -14.90 -6.12
N ASP A 144 -2.64 -13.97 -7.07
CA ASP A 144 -1.33 -13.44 -7.41
C ASP A 144 -0.68 -12.70 -6.23
N THR A 145 -1.48 -12.02 -5.43
CA THR A 145 -1.01 -11.36 -4.20
C THR A 145 -1.12 -12.25 -2.97
N ASP A 146 -2.21 -13.00 -2.79
CA ASP A 146 -2.40 -13.87 -1.61
C ASP A 146 -1.27 -14.91 -1.46
N ASN A 147 -0.84 -15.51 -2.58
CA ASN A 147 0.21 -16.54 -2.58
C ASN A 147 1.64 -15.96 -2.65
N TYR A 148 1.78 -14.65 -2.83
CA TYR A 148 3.08 -14.02 -2.91
C TYR A 148 3.78 -14.04 -1.55
N LYS A 149 4.98 -14.63 -1.51
CA LYS A 149 5.74 -14.74 -0.27
C LYS A 149 6.46 -13.44 0.06
N ILE A 150 6.30 -13.00 1.29
CA ILE A 150 6.97 -11.82 1.84
C ILE A 150 7.92 -12.22 2.96
N PRO A 151 9.06 -11.51 3.10
CA PRO A 151 10.00 -11.76 4.18
C PRO A 151 9.53 -11.09 5.48
N ILE A 152 9.54 -11.83 6.58
CA ILE A 152 9.09 -11.34 7.88
C ILE A 152 10.24 -11.42 8.88
N PRO A 153 11.04 -10.36 9.01
CA PRO A 153 12.00 -10.22 10.10
C PRO A 153 11.29 -9.87 11.42
N SER A 154 12.05 -9.72 12.49
CA SER A 154 11.50 -9.26 13.76
C SER A 154 10.76 -7.92 13.61
N LEU A 155 9.76 -7.67 14.45
CA LEU A 155 9.01 -6.40 14.44
C LEU A 155 9.95 -5.19 14.61
N GLU A 156 10.96 -5.31 15.46
CA GLU A 156 11.97 -4.26 15.65
C GLU A 156 12.70 -3.92 14.34
N THR A 157 13.09 -4.94 13.57
CA THR A 157 13.73 -4.76 12.26
C THR A 157 12.78 -4.11 11.27
N GLN A 158 11.52 -4.56 11.20
CA GLN A 158 10.48 -3.95 10.35
C GLN A 158 10.32 -2.45 10.66
N GLN A 159 10.21 -2.09 11.94
CA GLN A 159 10.06 -0.69 12.38
C GLN A 159 11.27 0.18 12.04
N LYS A 160 12.49 -0.35 12.19
CA LYS A 160 13.72 0.36 11.82
C LYS A 160 13.80 0.63 10.32
N ILE A 161 13.43 -0.35 9.50
CA ILE A 161 13.38 -0.20 8.03
C ILE A 161 12.38 0.89 7.65
N VAL A 162 11.16 0.84 8.18
CA VAL A 162 10.12 1.85 7.90
C VAL A 162 10.57 3.24 8.29
N LYS A 163 11.16 3.41 9.47
CA LYS A 163 11.64 4.71 9.94
C LYS A 163 12.65 5.35 9.00
N ILE A 164 13.49 4.53 8.37
CA ILE A 164 14.49 5.01 7.42
C ILE A 164 13.82 5.37 6.09
N LEU A 165 12.97 4.48 5.58
CA LEU A 165 12.29 4.70 4.30
C LEU A 165 11.32 5.89 4.36
N ASP A 166 10.64 6.10 5.48
CA ASP A 166 9.80 7.29 5.70
C ASP A 166 10.62 8.58 5.58
N LYS A 167 11.83 8.62 6.15
CA LYS A 167 12.71 9.78 6.02
C LYS A 167 13.16 10.04 4.59
N PHE A 168 13.44 9.00 3.82
CA PHE A 168 13.77 9.16 2.40
C PHE A 168 12.57 9.73 1.62
N THR A 169 11.38 9.23 1.87
CA THR A 169 10.15 9.72 1.23
C THR A 169 9.89 11.21 1.56
N GLU A 170 10.08 11.61 2.82
CA GLU A 170 9.98 13.01 3.25
C GLU A 170 11.01 13.90 2.55
N LEU A 171 12.26 13.44 2.43
CA LEU A 171 13.32 14.18 1.74
C LEU A 171 13.04 14.34 0.24
N GLU A 172 12.57 13.29 -0.43
CA GLU A 172 12.17 13.34 -1.83
C GLU A 172 11.05 14.37 -2.04
N ALA A 173 9.99 14.32 -1.24
CA ALA A 173 8.88 15.26 -1.32
C ALA A 173 9.32 16.72 -1.08
N THR A 174 10.24 16.94 -0.13
CA THR A 174 10.79 18.28 0.16
C THR A 174 11.63 18.78 -1.02
N LEU A 175 12.44 17.93 -1.61
CA LEU A 175 13.27 18.27 -2.75
C LEU A 175 12.44 18.62 -3.99
N GLU A 176 11.42 17.82 -4.29
CA GLU A 176 10.48 18.09 -5.39
C GLU A 176 9.78 19.43 -5.19
N ALA A 177 9.23 19.70 -3.99
CA ALA A 177 8.57 20.97 -3.69
C ALA A 177 9.53 22.18 -3.81
N THR A 178 10.80 22.01 -3.44
CA THR A 178 11.81 23.08 -3.58
C THR A 178 12.12 23.35 -5.05
N LEU A 179 12.30 22.30 -5.83
CA LEU A 179 12.56 22.43 -7.29
C LEU A 179 11.38 23.07 -8.04
N GLU A 180 10.15 22.72 -7.69
CA GLU A 180 8.95 23.33 -8.29
C GLU A 180 8.80 24.83 -7.92
N ALA A 181 9.27 25.24 -6.73
CA ALA A 181 9.21 26.62 -6.31
C ALA A 181 10.28 27.51 -6.96
N GLU A 182 11.34 26.92 -7.52
CA GLU A 182 12.43 27.63 -8.20
C GLU A 182 12.22 27.76 -9.72
N LEU A 183 11.20 27.13 -10.29
CA LEU A 183 10.82 27.20 -11.71
C LEU A 183 9.70 28.22 -11.93
#